data_86b84eb4c3ff3cd52e59a92c8752023a
#
_entry.id   86b84eb4c3ff3cd52e59a92c8752023a
#
_cell.length_a   1.000
_cell.length_b   1.000
_cell.length_c   1.000
_cell.angle_alpha   90.00
_cell.angle_beta   90.00
_cell.angle_gamma   90.00
#
_symmetry.space_group_name_H-M   'P 1'
#
loop_
_entity.id
_entity.type
_entity.pdbx_description
1 polymer ?
#
loop_
_entity_poly.entity_id
_entity_poly.type
_entity_poly.pdbx_seq_one_letter_code
_entity_poly.pdbx_strand_id
1 'polypeptide(L)'
;PLRSILQNVVSELFEPLTKKLLFCHVREQVFALILYETDDLTKDQVQNYLHTFVEAASQYLHFKTACYCAHSANFLLLPDKTQQLLEQRSENAANYSGIFYQKSSISQVPYTPPDFVHWNVMLSSGYYDAVRADMHDYLLRQKESGHVNQKMLSLFLQDFLQIFYQILNQHHIDAHGVFEKEYDIHALNNSCHSIEEMHKLLDFSVDYLKS
;
A
#
# COMPACT_ATOMS: atom_id res chain seq x y z
N PRO A 1 20.46 4.78 -5.59
CA PRO A 1 21.03 4.35 -4.30
C PRO A 1 20.26 3.18 -3.69
N LEU A 2 18.92 3.26 -3.53
CA LEU A 2 18.12 2.22 -2.86
C LEU A 2 18.23 0.84 -3.54
N ARG A 3 18.14 0.77 -4.87
CA ARG A 3 18.28 -0.47 -5.64
C ARG A 3 19.60 -1.20 -5.34
N SER A 4 20.72 -0.49 -5.33
CA SER A 4 22.04 -1.10 -5.10
C SER A 4 22.16 -1.61 -3.66
N ILE A 5 21.61 -0.87 -2.69
CA ILE A 5 21.59 -1.30 -1.29
C ILE A 5 20.76 -2.58 -1.14
N LEU A 6 19.54 -2.60 -1.68
CA LEU A 6 18.66 -3.77 -1.65
C LEU A 6 19.29 -4.96 -2.37
N GLN A 7 19.92 -4.75 -3.52
CA GLN A 7 20.59 -5.82 -4.27
C GLN A 7 21.71 -6.46 -3.44
N ASN A 8 22.54 -5.66 -2.76
CA ASN A 8 23.61 -6.17 -1.93
C ASN A 8 23.05 -6.95 -0.73
N VAL A 9 22.08 -6.37 0.01
CA VAL A 9 21.44 -7.03 1.15
C VAL A 9 20.77 -8.34 0.75
N VAL A 10 20.01 -8.35 -0.35
CA VAL A 10 19.33 -9.55 -0.83
C VAL A 10 20.33 -10.60 -1.29
N SER A 11 21.37 -10.22 -2.03
CA SER A 11 22.40 -11.15 -2.50
C SER A 11 23.11 -11.80 -1.33
N GLU A 12 23.57 -11.02 -0.36
CA GLU A 12 24.28 -11.51 0.82
C GLU A 12 23.40 -12.41 1.71
N LEU A 13 22.15 -11.98 1.93
CA LEU A 13 21.23 -12.72 2.78
C LEU A 13 20.77 -14.05 2.14
N PHE A 14 20.51 -14.09 0.82
CA PHE A 14 19.95 -15.26 0.15
C PHE A 14 21.03 -16.17 -0.50
N GLU A 15 22.30 -15.75 -0.55
CA GLU A 15 23.41 -16.58 -1.05
C GLU A 15 23.51 -17.96 -0.38
N PRO A 16 23.26 -18.13 0.94
CA PRO A 16 23.25 -19.45 1.57
C PRO A 16 22.16 -20.38 1.08
N LEU A 17 21.05 -19.85 0.54
CA LEU A 17 19.95 -20.66 -0.01
C LEU A 17 20.23 -21.12 -1.44
N THR A 18 20.78 -20.23 -2.25
CA THR A 18 21.12 -20.52 -3.65
C THR A 18 22.10 -19.49 -4.19
N LYS A 19 23.07 -19.95 -4.97
CA LYS A 19 23.95 -19.08 -5.74
C LYS A 19 23.30 -18.55 -7.02
N LYS A 20 22.14 -19.08 -7.39
CA LYS A 20 21.41 -18.74 -8.61
C LYS A 20 20.19 -17.89 -8.24
N LEU A 21 20.43 -16.60 -8.11
CA LEU A 21 19.39 -15.62 -7.84
C LEU A 21 19.42 -14.50 -8.90
N LEU A 22 18.24 -13.98 -9.21
CA LEU A 22 18.07 -12.81 -10.05
C LEU A 22 17.29 -11.76 -9.27
N PHE A 23 17.87 -10.56 -9.12
CA PHE A 23 17.22 -9.42 -8.52
C PHE A 23 16.97 -8.35 -9.58
N CYS A 24 15.73 -7.98 -9.81
CA CYS A 24 15.37 -7.00 -10.83
C CYS A 24 14.35 -5.97 -10.32
N HIS A 25 14.41 -4.78 -10.90
CA HIS A 25 13.43 -3.74 -10.68
C HIS A 25 12.24 -3.94 -11.63
N VAL A 26 11.04 -4.00 -11.09
CA VAL A 26 9.80 -4.21 -11.87
C VAL A 26 9.15 -2.87 -12.20
N ARG A 27 8.85 -2.07 -11.18
CA ARG A 27 8.28 -0.73 -11.32
C ARG A 27 8.41 0.02 -9.99
N GLU A 28 8.61 1.34 -10.02
CA GLU A 28 8.74 2.21 -8.84
C GLU A 28 9.45 1.52 -7.66
N GLN A 29 8.76 1.28 -6.55
CA GLN A 29 9.29 0.65 -5.35
C GLN A 29 9.08 -0.87 -5.32
N VAL A 30 8.85 -1.50 -6.48
CA VAL A 30 8.63 -2.94 -6.61
C VAL A 30 9.84 -3.62 -7.23
N PHE A 31 10.37 -4.58 -6.51
CA PHE A 31 11.49 -5.42 -6.92
C PHE A 31 11.07 -6.88 -6.97
N ALA A 32 11.63 -7.65 -7.87
CA ALA A 32 11.46 -9.10 -7.92
C ALA A 32 12.77 -9.79 -7.57
N LEU A 33 12.68 -10.80 -6.71
CA LEU A 33 13.73 -11.74 -6.41
C LEU A 33 13.30 -13.12 -6.92
N ILE A 34 14.09 -13.70 -7.81
CA ILE A 34 13.85 -15.01 -8.37
C ILE A 34 14.99 -15.92 -7.89
N LEU A 35 14.64 -16.94 -7.13
CA LEU A 35 15.54 -18.01 -6.73
C LEU A 35 15.29 -19.19 -7.64
N TYR A 36 16.33 -19.74 -8.26
CA TYR A 36 16.20 -20.83 -9.21
C TYR A 36 17.26 -21.92 -8.99
N GLU A 37 17.03 -23.13 -9.56
CA GLU A 37 17.80 -24.33 -9.26
C GLU A 37 17.84 -24.61 -7.75
N THR A 38 16.66 -24.73 -7.14
CA THR A 38 16.44 -24.80 -5.71
C THR A 38 15.82 -26.14 -5.29
N ASP A 39 16.28 -27.24 -5.88
CA ASP A 39 15.65 -28.58 -5.73
C ASP A 39 15.55 -29.04 -4.25
N ASP A 40 16.50 -28.59 -3.40
CA ASP A 40 16.54 -28.92 -1.98
C ASP A 40 15.94 -27.82 -1.08
N LEU A 41 15.40 -26.73 -1.65
CA LEU A 41 14.94 -25.59 -0.90
C LEU A 41 13.52 -25.78 -0.38
N THR A 42 13.35 -25.81 0.93
CA THR A 42 12.04 -25.91 1.56
C THR A 42 11.35 -24.55 1.69
N LYS A 43 10.02 -24.56 1.72
CA LYS A 43 9.22 -23.34 1.96
C LYS A 43 9.59 -22.67 3.29
N ASP A 44 9.84 -23.44 4.33
CA ASP A 44 10.16 -22.93 5.67
C ASP A 44 11.52 -22.22 5.70
N GLN A 45 12.51 -22.73 4.96
CA GLN A 45 13.79 -22.06 4.81
C GLN A 45 13.61 -20.68 4.15
N VAL A 46 12.91 -20.61 3.01
CA VAL A 46 12.63 -19.33 2.34
C VAL A 46 11.89 -18.38 3.26
N GLN A 47 10.91 -18.87 4.00
CA GLN A 47 10.13 -18.05 4.95
C GLN A 47 11.03 -17.46 6.04
N ASN A 48 11.93 -18.23 6.63
CA ASN A 48 12.84 -17.73 7.67
C ASN A 48 13.75 -16.61 7.14
N TYR A 49 14.32 -16.76 5.94
CA TYR A 49 15.13 -15.74 5.32
C TYR A 49 14.35 -14.47 4.97
N LEU A 50 13.10 -14.62 4.52
CA LEU A 50 12.21 -13.48 4.27
C LEU A 50 11.84 -12.74 5.56
N HIS A 51 11.62 -13.46 6.68
CA HIS A 51 11.43 -12.82 7.99
C HIS A 51 12.65 -12.01 8.38
N THR A 52 13.85 -12.60 8.29
CA THR A 52 15.11 -11.90 8.58
C THR A 52 15.26 -10.65 7.69
N PHE A 53 14.90 -10.75 6.41
CA PHE A 53 14.95 -9.60 5.49
C PHE A 53 13.98 -8.48 5.90
N VAL A 54 12.72 -8.82 6.20
CA VAL A 54 11.69 -7.83 6.60
C VAL A 54 12.08 -7.14 7.91
N GLU A 55 12.62 -7.89 8.88
CA GLU A 55 13.11 -7.34 10.15
C GLU A 55 14.32 -6.44 9.94
N ALA A 56 15.31 -6.88 9.16
CA ALA A 56 16.50 -6.09 8.84
C ALA A 56 16.14 -4.80 8.07
N ALA A 57 15.21 -4.88 7.11
CA ALA A 57 14.72 -3.70 6.40
C ALA A 57 14.08 -2.67 7.35
N SER A 58 13.27 -3.13 8.30
CA SER A 58 12.66 -2.26 9.30
C SER A 58 13.69 -1.66 10.26
N GLN A 59 14.62 -2.49 10.77
CA GLN A 59 15.56 -2.09 11.82
C GLN A 59 16.72 -1.23 11.30
N TYR A 60 17.30 -1.59 10.17
CA TYR A 60 18.53 -0.96 9.67
C TYR A 60 18.29 0.01 8.51
N LEU A 61 17.27 -0.22 7.70
CA LEU A 61 16.96 0.64 6.55
C LEU A 61 15.78 1.58 6.80
N HIS A 62 15.10 1.41 7.95
CA HIS A 62 13.97 2.24 8.40
C HIS A 62 12.81 2.33 7.41
N PHE A 63 12.54 1.25 6.65
CA PHE A 63 11.37 1.17 5.79
C PHE A 63 10.60 -0.14 5.99
N LYS A 64 9.30 -0.08 5.78
CA LYS A 64 8.41 -1.23 5.83
C LYS A 64 8.46 -1.98 4.51
N THR A 65 8.52 -3.31 4.56
CA THR A 65 8.61 -4.18 3.38
C THR A 65 7.51 -5.23 3.40
N ALA A 66 6.81 -5.37 2.28
CA ALA A 66 5.87 -6.46 2.03
C ALA A 66 6.45 -7.40 0.96
N CYS A 67 6.59 -8.68 1.29
CA CYS A 67 7.10 -9.72 0.39
C CYS A 67 5.95 -10.58 -0.09
N TYR A 68 5.71 -10.60 -1.40
CA TYR A 68 4.70 -11.45 -2.04
C TYR A 68 5.39 -12.62 -2.71
N CYS A 69 5.02 -13.85 -2.36
CA CYS A 69 5.73 -15.07 -2.70
C CYS A 69 4.87 -16.04 -3.49
N ALA A 70 5.43 -16.58 -4.56
CA ALA A 70 4.84 -17.67 -5.30
C ALA A 70 5.91 -18.72 -5.64
N HIS A 71 5.49 -19.95 -5.79
CA HIS A 71 6.29 -21.03 -6.35
C HIS A 71 5.90 -21.26 -7.81
N SER A 72 6.89 -21.50 -8.67
CA SER A 72 6.68 -21.88 -10.06
C SER A 72 7.58 -23.06 -10.42
N ALA A 73 6.98 -24.10 -10.98
CA ALA A 73 7.72 -25.26 -11.47
C ALA A 73 8.38 -25.00 -12.84
N ASN A 74 8.02 -23.90 -13.52
CA ASN A 74 8.49 -23.59 -14.87
C ASN A 74 8.75 -22.11 -15.03
N PHE A 75 9.88 -21.77 -15.63
CA PHE A 75 10.29 -20.39 -15.92
C PHE A 75 9.31 -19.66 -16.85
N LEU A 76 8.65 -20.37 -17.75
CA LEU A 76 7.65 -19.80 -18.67
C LEU A 76 6.40 -19.26 -17.95
N LEU A 77 6.14 -19.72 -16.73
CA LEU A 77 5.02 -19.25 -15.92
C LEU A 77 5.35 -18.01 -15.06
N LEU A 78 6.59 -17.55 -15.06
CA LEU A 78 7.00 -16.41 -14.24
C LEU A 78 6.24 -15.11 -14.56
N PRO A 79 5.98 -14.74 -15.83
CA PRO A 79 5.19 -13.54 -16.13
C PRO A 79 3.79 -13.60 -15.50
N ASP A 80 3.09 -14.72 -15.65
CA ASP A 80 1.75 -14.91 -15.08
C ASP A 80 1.78 -14.88 -13.55
N LYS A 81 2.78 -15.52 -12.94
CA LYS A 81 2.98 -15.50 -11.48
C LYS A 81 3.28 -14.09 -10.98
N THR A 82 4.13 -13.36 -11.68
CA THR A 82 4.45 -11.99 -11.35
C THR A 82 3.19 -11.10 -11.41
N GLN A 83 2.38 -11.25 -12.46
CA GLN A 83 1.12 -10.52 -12.60
C GLN A 83 0.15 -10.84 -11.45
N GLN A 84 -0.02 -12.11 -11.10
CA GLN A 84 -0.86 -12.53 -9.99
C GLN A 84 -0.39 -11.97 -8.63
N LEU A 85 0.92 -11.91 -8.39
CA LEU A 85 1.47 -11.31 -7.16
C LEU A 85 1.28 -9.79 -7.13
N LEU A 86 1.38 -9.11 -8.28
CA LEU A 86 1.10 -7.67 -8.37
C LEU A 86 -0.39 -7.36 -8.12
N GLU A 87 -1.29 -8.21 -8.61
CA GLU A 87 -2.72 -8.12 -8.31
C GLU A 87 -2.98 -8.35 -6.82
N GLN A 88 -2.41 -9.41 -6.23
CA GLN A 88 -2.50 -9.67 -4.79
C GLN A 88 -1.95 -8.51 -3.95
N ARG A 89 -0.86 -7.87 -4.39
CA ARG A 89 -0.33 -6.66 -3.74
C ARG A 89 -1.36 -5.54 -3.77
N SER A 90 -1.99 -5.29 -4.92
CA SER A 90 -3.00 -4.23 -5.04
C SER A 90 -4.25 -4.47 -4.20
N GLU A 91 -4.55 -5.73 -3.89
CA GLU A 91 -5.66 -6.12 -3.03
C GLU A 91 -5.31 -6.06 -1.54
N ASN A 92 -4.04 -6.11 -1.20
CA ASN A 92 -3.58 -6.13 0.19
C ASN A 92 -3.15 -4.75 0.70
N ALA A 93 -3.91 -3.72 0.40
CA ALA A 93 -3.62 -2.36 0.85
C ALA A 93 -3.76 -2.17 2.39
N ALA A 94 -4.34 -3.15 3.09
CA ALA A 94 -4.46 -3.15 4.54
C ALA A 94 -3.16 -3.46 5.30
N ASN A 95 -2.22 -4.18 4.66
CA ASN A 95 -1.00 -4.66 5.30
C ASN A 95 0.23 -4.16 4.56
N TYR A 96 0.92 -3.23 5.17
CA TYR A 96 2.06 -2.53 4.59
C TYR A 96 3.39 -3.24 4.83
N SER A 97 3.41 -4.30 5.64
CA SER A 97 4.62 -5.07 5.95
C SER A 97 4.26 -6.51 6.24
N GLY A 98 5.11 -7.43 5.82
CA GLY A 98 4.95 -8.87 6.08
C GLY A 98 5.25 -9.76 4.89
N ILE A 99 4.95 -11.05 5.04
CA ILE A 99 5.17 -12.07 4.02
C ILE A 99 3.82 -12.66 3.61
N PHE A 100 3.52 -12.60 2.33
CA PHE A 100 2.24 -13.01 1.76
C PHE A 100 2.48 -14.06 0.67
N TYR A 101 1.91 -15.25 0.85
CA TYR A 101 1.95 -16.29 -0.15
C TYR A 101 0.77 -16.17 -1.12
N GLN A 102 0.99 -16.59 -2.36
CA GLN A 102 -0.05 -16.56 -3.39
C GLN A 102 -1.33 -17.23 -2.90
N LYS A 103 -2.46 -16.52 -3.03
CA LYS A 103 -3.80 -17.03 -2.74
C LYS A 103 -4.42 -17.64 -3.99
N SER A 104 -5.23 -18.69 -3.79
CA SER A 104 -5.88 -19.42 -4.90
C SER A 104 -7.10 -18.71 -5.47
N SER A 105 -7.66 -17.74 -4.77
CA SER A 105 -8.85 -16.98 -5.19
C SER A 105 -8.89 -15.60 -4.57
N ILE A 106 -9.36 -14.65 -5.34
CA ILE A 106 -9.51 -13.25 -5.01
C ILE A 106 -11.00 -13.00 -4.81
N SER A 107 -11.40 -12.63 -3.60
CA SER A 107 -12.77 -12.21 -3.29
C SER A 107 -12.89 -10.71 -3.56
N GLN A 108 -13.55 -10.32 -4.66
CA GLN A 108 -13.88 -8.91 -4.87
C GLN A 108 -15.12 -8.56 -4.06
N VAL A 109 -14.94 -7.80 -2.99
CA VAL A 109 -16.06 -7.21 -2.26
C VAL A 109 -16.37 -5.85 -2.90
N PRO A 110 -17.66 -5.57 -3.21
CA PRO A 110 -18.03 -4.28 -3.77
C PRO A 110 -17.75 -3.15 -2.77
N TYR A 111 -17.28 -2.03 -3.27
CA TYR A 111 -17.11 -0.80 -2.48
C TYR A 111 -18.47 -0.29 -2.02
N THR A 112 -18.60 -0.06 -0.71
CA THR A 112 -19.78 0.59 -0.11
C THR A 112 -19.33 1.93 0.44
N PRO A 113 -19.70 3.07 -0.19
CA PRO A 113 -19.28 4.38 0.25
C PRO A 113 -19.82 4.70 1.65
N PRO A 114 -19.08 5.48 2.46
CA PRO A 114 -19.63 6.06 3.68
C PRO A 114 -20.66 7.16 3.34
N ASP A 115 -21.29 7.73 4.36
CA ASP A 115 -22.21 8.84 4.16
C ASP A 115 -21.47 10.16 3.91
N PHE A 116 -20.93 10.32 2.70
CA PHE A 116 -20.23 11.52 2.26
C PHE A 116 -21.12 12.78 2.30
N VAL A 117 -22.41 12.64 2.15
CA VAL A 117 -23.35 13.77 2.24
C VAL A 117 -23.36 14.31 3.68
N HIS A 118 -23.46 13.42 4.64
CA HIS A 118 -23.38 13.77 6.06
C HIS A 118 -22.03 14.41 6.40
N TRP A 119 -20.91 13.83 5.95
CA TRP A 119 -19.59 14.42 6.19
C TRP A 119 -19.41 15.80 5.56
N ASN A 120 -19.94 16.02 4.37
CA ASN A 120 -19.91 17.35 3.73
C ASN A 120 -20.64 18.40 4.58
N VAL A 121 -21.84 18.08 5.08
CA VAL A 121 -22.61 18.98 5.95
C VAL A 121 -21.84 19.28 7.25
N MET A 122 -21.27 18.27 7.88
CA MET A 122 -20.52 18.42 9.12
C MET A 122 -19.24 19.25 8.93
N LEU A 123 -18.47 18.99 7.87
CA LEU A 123 -17.26 19.76 7.55
C LEU A 123 -17.60 21.23 7.26
N SER A 124 -18.65 21.48 6.46
CA SER A 124 -19.13 22.86 6.18
C SER A 124 -19.64 23.57 7.43
N SER A 125 -20.04 22.83 8.46
CA SER A 125 -20.51 23.36 9.75
C SER A 125 -19.40 23.45 10.81
N GLY A 126 -18.13 23.09 10.47
CA GLY A 126 -16.98 23.20 11.36
C GLY A 126 -16.79 22.03 12.33
N TYR A 127 -17.52 20.90 12.17
CA TYR A 127 -17.39 19.71 13.01
C TYR A 127 -16.21 18.82 12.57
N TYR A 128 -15.05 19.40 12.38
CA TYR A 128 -13.86 18.78 11.80
C TYR A 128 -13.39 17.52 12.54
N ASP A 129 -13.29 17.58 13.87
CA ASP A 129 -12.78 16.44 14.67
C ASP A 129 -13.74 15.25 14.68
N ALA A 130 -15.03 15.51 14.66
CA ALA A 130 -16.04 14.44 14.58
C ALA A 130 -15.96 13.73 13.22
N VAL A 131 -15.85 14.49 12.13
CA VAL A 131 -15.70 13.89 10.77
C VAL A 131 -14.39 13.13 10.66
N ARG A 132 -13.28 13.66 11.21
CA ARG A 132 -12.00 12.94 11.26
C ARG A 132 -12.17 11.59 11.93
N ALA A 133 -12.79 11.55 13.11
CA ALA A 133 -13.04 10.30 13.82
C ALA A 133 -13.88 9.32 12.99
N ASP A 134 -14.97 9.79 12.38
CA ASP A 134 -15.84 8.97 11.53
C ASP A 134 -15.12 8.40 10.31
N MET A 135 -14.24 9.17 9.66
CA MET A 135 -13.42 8.73 8.53
C MET A 135 -12.46 7.60 8.94
N HIS A 136 -11.76 7.80 10.07
CA HIS A 136 -10.84 6.80 10.62
C HIS A 136 -11.58 5.52 11.01
N ASP A 137 -12.72 5.63 11.68
CA ASP A 137 -13.56 4.50 12.08
C ASP A 137 -14.12 3.75 10.86
N TYR A 138 -14.50 4.45 9.79
CA TYR A 138 -14.92 3.81 8.55
C TYR A 138 -13.79 2.96 7.96
N LEU A 139 -12.58 3.52 7.80
CA LEU A 139 -11.45 2.78 7.26
C LEU A 139 -11.03 1.61 8.15
N LEU A 140 -11.12 1.76 9.47
CA LEU A 140 -10.83 0.70 10.42
C LEU A 140 -11.83 -0.47 10.27
N ARG A 141 -13.14 -0.18 10.19
CA ARG A 141 -14.17 -1.21 9.95
C ARG A 141 -13.96 -1.94 8.63
N GLN A 142 -13.57 -1.22 7.55
CA GLN A 142 -13.24 -1.87 6.28
C GLN A 142 -12.02 -2.79 6.41
N LYS A 143 -11.01 -2.39 7.20
CA LYS A 143 -9.82 -3.20 7.47
C LYS A 143 -10.18 -4.48 8.24
N GLU A 144 -10.95 -4.36 9.31
CA GLU A 144 -11.38 -5.49 10.14
C GLU A 144 -12.25 -6.49 9.36
N SER A 145 -13.06 -5.99 8.44
CA SER A 145 -13.90 -6.81 7.56
C SER A 145 -13.10 -7.46 6.40
N GLY A 146 -11.82 -7.12 6.24
CA GLY A 146 -10.99 -7.63 5.14
C GLY A 146 -11.33 -7.07 3.76
N HIS A 147 -12.05 -5.95 3.70
CA HIS A 147 -12.54 -5.34 2.45
C HIS A 147 -11.58 -4.31 1.86
N VAL A 148 -10.46 -4.01 2.53
CA VAL A 148 -9.49 -3.01 2.08
C VAL A 148 -8.62 -3.57 0.98
N ASN A 149 -8.71 -2.92 -0.18
CA ASN A 149 -7.81 -3.11 -1.32
C ASN A 149 -7.57 -1.77 -2.02
N GLN A 150 -6.61 -1.73 -2.94
CA GLN A 150 -6.25 -0.50 -3.64
C GLN A 150 -7.44 0.11 -4.41
N LYS A 151 -8.30 -0.72 -5.01
CA LYS A 151 -9.50 -0.25 -5.72
C LYS A 151 -10.47 0.44 -4.78
N MET A 152 -10.73 -0.15 -3.62
CA MET A 152 -11.59 0.44 -2.58
C MET A 152 -11.03 1.80 -2.12
N LEU A 153 -9.72 1.86 -1.79
CA LEU A 153 -9.08 3.10 -1.38
C LEU A 153 -9.09 4.15 -2.49
N SER A 154 -8.93 3.76 -3.75
CA SER A 154 -9.01 4.69 -4.89
C SER A 154 -10.42 5.28 -5.07
N LEU A 155 -11.47 4.47 -4.93
CA LEU A 155 -12.84 4.95 -4.99
C LEU A 155 -13.17 5.86 -3.80
N PHE A 156 -12.77 5.46 -2.60
CA PHE A 156 -12.91 6.29 -1.41
C PHE A 156 -12.20 7.63 -1.56
N LEU A 157 -10.95 7.64 -2.07
CA LEU A 157 -10.21 8.85 -2.33
C LEU A 157 -10.93 9.77 -3.33
N GLN A 158 -11.45 9.23 -4.42
CA GLN A 158 -12.18 10.02 -5.42
C GLN A 158 -13.40 10.70 -4.80
N ASP A 159 -14.21 9.96 -4.04
CA ASP A 159 -15.39 10.49 -3.38
C ASP A 159 -15.00 11.52 -2.31
N PHE A 160 -13.96 11.25 -1.51
CA PHE A 160 -13.45 12.19 -0.51
C PHE A 160 -12.94 13.48 -1.15
N LEU A 161 -12.12 13.41 -2.19
CA LEU A 161 -11.60 14.60 -2.87
C LEU A 161 -12.72 15.45 -3.47
N GLN A 162 -13.82 14.84 -3.92
CA GLN A 162 -14.97 15.57 -4.42
C GLN A 162 -15.57 16.49 -3.35
N ILE A 163 -15.79 15.97 -2.14
CA ILE A 163 -16.31 16.81 -1.04
C ILE A 163 -15.26 17.82 -0.55
N PHE A 164 -14.00 17.43 -0.49
CA PHE A 164 -12.91 18.30 -0.07
C PHE A 164 -12.79 19.52 -1.00
N TYR A 165 -12.76 19.31 -2.31
CA TYR A 165 -12.75 20.38 -3.31
C TYR A 165 -14.00 21.27 -3.24
N GLN A 166 -15.16 20.67 -2.98
CA GLN A 166 -16.40 21.41 -2.82
C GLN A 166 -16.33 22.39 -1.64
N ILE A 167 -15.78 21.93 -0.50
CA ILE A 167 -15.60 22.77 0.69
C ILE A 167 -14.56 23.87 0.45
N LEU A 168 -13.40 23.54 -0.16
CA LEU A 168 -12.40 24.53 -0.52
C LEU A 168 -13.00 25.66 -1.38
N ASN A 169 -13.81 25.27 -2.37
CA ASN A 169 -14.50 26.23 -3.25
C ASN A 169 -15.49 27.12 -2.48
N GLN A 170 -16.25 26.56 -1.54
CA GLN A 170 -17.16 27.33 -0.67
C GLN A 170 -16.42 28.38 0.17
N HIS A 171 -15.20 28.07 0.59
CA HIS A 171 -14.33 29.00 1.34
C HIS A 171 -13.45 29.87 0.44
N HIS A 172 -13.62 29.81 -0.89
CA HIS A 172 -12.80 30.56 -1.88
C HIS A 172 -11.31 30.24 -1.81
N ILE A 173 -10.97 29.00 -1.42
CA ILE A 173 -9.59 28.51 -1.35
C ILE A 173 -9.22 27.84 -2.69
N ASP A 174 -8.06 28.20 -3.23
CA ASP A 174 -7.56 27.57 -4.45
C ASP A 174 -7.06 26.13 -4.18
N ALA A 175 -7.81 25.16 -4.68
CA ALA A 175 -7.50 23.74 -4.52
C ALA A 175 -6.14 23.33 -5.14
N HIS A 176 -5.70 23.99 -6.22
CA HIS A 176 -4.39 23.70 -6.81
C HIS A 176 -3.25 24.10 -5.86
N GLY A 177 -3.38 25.24 -5.19
CA GLY A 177 -2.39 25.69 -4.21
C GLY A 177 -2.19 24.72 -3.05
N VAL A 178 -3.24 24.00 -2.63
CA VAL A 178 -3.17 23.03 -1.54
C VAL A 178 -2.24 21.87 -1.89
N PHE A 179 -2.43 21.25 -3.06
CA PHE A 179 -1.70 20.06 -3.48
C PHE A 179 -0.36 20.35 -4.20
N GLU A 180 -0.10 21.61 -4.57
CA GLU A 180 1.19 22.01 -5.13
C GLU A 180 2.19 22.48 -4.06
N LYS A 181 1.69 23.11 -2.99
CA LYS A 181 2.54 23.79 -2.01
C LYS A 181 2.54 23.14 -0.64
N GLU A 182 1.39 22.63 -0.23
CA GLU A 182 1.18 22.18 1.16
C GLU A 182 1.21 20.65 1.28
N TYR A 183 0.87 19.93 0.22
CA TYR A 183 0.85 18.46 0.22
C TYR A 183 1.50 17.89 -1.04
N ASP A 184 2.45 16.96 -0.87
CA ASP A 184 3.15 16.33 -1.99
C ASP A 184 2.19 15.49 -2.87
N ILE A 185 2.16 15.78 -4.17
CA ILE A 185 1.36 15.02 -5.16
C ILE A 185 1.72 13.53 -5.17
N HIS A 186 2.98 13.17 -4.88
CA HIS A 186 3.38 11.77 -4.74
C HIS A 186 2.76 11.12 -3.51
N ALA A 187 2.63 11.84 -2.40
CA ALA A 187 1.94 11.36 -1.21
C ALA A 187 0.43 11.17 -1.48
N LEU A 188 -0.20 12.05 -2.25
CA LEU A 188 -1.58 11.87 -2.70
C LEU A 188 -1.77 10.59 -3.50
N ASN A 189 -0.89 10.32 -4.47
CA ASN A 189 -0.94 9.08 -5.26
C ASN A 189 -0.69 7.84 -4.40
N ASN A 190 0.15 7.94 -3.37
CA ASN A 190 0.46 6.85 -2.46
C ASN A 190 -0.69 6.54 -1.48
N SER A 191 -1.60 7.48 -1.21
CA SER A 191 -2.72 7.28 -0.27
C SER A 191 -3.64 6.13 -0.64
N CYS A 192 -3.72 5.76 -1.94
CA CYS A 192 -4.45 4.57 -2.39
C CYS A 192 -3.71 3.24 -2.14
N HIS A 193 -2.44 3.25 -1.71
CA HIS A 193 -1.64 2.05 -1.57
C HIS A 193 -1.71 1.47 -0.16
N SER A 194 -2.10 2.26 0.84
CA SER A 194 -2.30 1.78 2.21
C SER A 194 -3.27 2.63 3.00
N ILE A 195 -3.93 2.01 3.98
CA ILE A 195 -4.77 2.72 4.96
C ILE A 195 -3.96 3.79 5.71
N GLU A 196 -2.71 3.51 6.07
CA GLU A 196 -1.86 4.44 6.82
C GLU A 196 -1.60 5.73 6.04
N GLU A 197 -1.33 5.61 4.74
CA GLU A 197 -1.15 6.79 3.87
C GLU A 197 -2.49 7.51 3.64
N MET A 198 -3.60 6.78 3.55
CA MET A 198 -4.94 7.39 3.48
C MET A 198 -5.25 8.20 4.75
N HIS A 199 -4.96 7.65 5.94
CA HIS A 199 -5.14 8.39 7.20
C HIS A 199 -4.35 9.69 7.23
N LYS A 200 -3.09 9.69 6.78
CA LYS A 200 -2.26 10.91 6.71
C LYS A 200 -2.88 11.98 5.81
N LEU A 201 -3.43 11.58 4.66
CA LEU A 201 -4.11 12.50 3.76
C LEU A 201 -5.37 13.09 4.39
N LEU A 202 -6.18 12.25 5.06
CA LEU A 202 -7.40 12.70 5.74
C LEU A 202 -7.06 13.68 6.87
N ASP A 203 -6.06 13.36 7.69
CA ASP A 203 -5.60 14.23 8.78
C ASP A 203 -5.11 15.58 8.25
N PHE A 204 -4.25 15.56 7.24
CA PHE A 204 -3.80 16.78 6.56
C PHE A 204 -4.98 17.60 6.05
N SER A 205 -5.92 16.98 5.34
CA SER A 205 -7.06 17.68 4.73
C SER A 205 -7.96 18.34 5.78
N VAL A 206 -8.21 17.64 6.90
CA VAL A 206 -9.01 18.20 8.01
C VAL A 206 -8.26 19.32 8.72
N ASP A 207 -6.96 19.17 8.98
CA ASP A 207 -6.15 20.21 9.62
C ASP A 207 -6.05 21.47 8.75
N TYR A 208 -5.96 21.27 7.42
CA TYR A 208 -5.97 22.38 6.46
C TYR A 208 -7.29 23.16 6.48
N LEU A 209 -8.43 22.47 6.60
CA LEU A 209 -9.74 23.15 6.69
C LEU A 209 -9.95 23.88 8.02
N LYS A 210 -9.17 23.55 9.07
CA LYS A 210 -9.22 24.23 10.38
C LYS A 210 -8.39 25.50 10.43
N SER A 211 -7.36 25.61 9.55
CA SER A 211 -6.40 26.73 9.55
C SER A 211 -6.99 27.98 8.93
#